data_8abc2f4dd5511a3c153e32ff6d0a7a8f
#
_entry.id   8abc2f4dd5511a3c153e32ff6d0a7a8f
#
_cell.length_a   1.000
_cell.length_b   1.000
_cell.length_c   1.000
_cell.angle_alpha   90.00
_cell.angle_beta   90.00
_cell.angle_gamma   90.00
#
_symmetry.space_group_name_H-M   'P 1'
#
loop_
_entity.id
_entity.type
_entity.pdbx_description
1 polymer ?
#
loop_
_entity_poly.entity_id
_entity_poly.type
_entity_poly.pdbx_seq_one_letter_code
_entity_poly.pdbx_strand_id
1 'polypeptide(L)'
;MTRGSVSKQTRNNWLIDAAVFIGAVIAAITGIYFLFLPSGGYQGGRNPMYGVTILFDRHTWDNLHTWFSVLMIVAVIVHFAIHWNWVKGMAKRMVKSITGKGVRMNRYGIFNVAIDAAVAIGFLLAAISGVYFMFAGTGRAADPLFIFSRTTWDLIHTWSGVVMIIAAVIHFAIHWRWVTKVTAKVLPSLKPGLKPTGGTTVERAGA
;
A
#
# COMPACT_ATOMS: atom_id res chain seq x y z
N MET A 1 14.31 -17.66 -28.18
CA MET A 1 13.06 -17.48 -27.41
C MET A 1 12.68 -16.02 -27.50
N THR A 2 11.66 -15.67 -28.28
CA THR A 2 11.11 -14.32 -28.39
C THR A 2 10.47 -13.96 -27.07
N ARG A 3 11.02 -12.97 -26.35
CA ARG A 3 10.37 -12.40 -25.17
C ARG A 3 9.05 -11.78 -25.60
N GLY A 4 7.93 -12.44 -25.29
CA GLY A 4 6.61 -11.92 -25.59
C GLY A 4 6.45 -10.49 -25.04
N SER A 5 5.89 -9.58 -25.83
CA SER A 5 5.65 -8.21 -25.43
C SER A 5 4.70 -8.16 -24.24
N VAL A 6 5.03 -7.39 -23.21
CA VAL A 6 4.15 -7.16 -22.07
C VAL A 6 2.95 -6.33 -22.51
N SER A 7 1.73 -6.76 -22.19
CA SER A 7 0.52 -6.01 -22.53
C SER A 7 0.48 -4.63 -21.85
N LYS A 8 -0.16 -3.63 -22.50
CA LYS A 8 -0.36 -2.30 -21.92
C LYS A 8 -1.04 -2.38 -20.55
N GLN A 9 -2.03 -3.26 -20.42
CA GLN A 9 -2.76 -3.47 -19.16
C GLN A 9 -1.83 -3.99 -18.05
N THR A 10 -1.02 -5.02 -18.31
CA THR A 10 -0.07 -5.54 -17.32
C THR A 10 0.92 -4.48 -16.86
N ARG A 11 1.40 -3.65 -17.78
CA ARG A 11 2.30 -2.54 -17.46
C ARG A 11 1.63 -1.48 -16.59
N ASN A 12 0.41 -1.08 -16.95
CA ASN A 12 -0.33 -0.07 -16.19
C ASN A 12 -0.68 -0.57 -14.78
N ASN A 13 -1.14 -1.81 -14.64
CA ASN A 13 -1.40 -2.41 -13.33
C ASN A 13 -0.12 -2.43 -12.48
N TRP A 14 1.00 -2.86 -13.05
CA TRP A 14 2.28 -2.86 -12.34
C TRP A 14 2.73 -1.46 -11.89
N LEU A 15 2.49 -0.41 -12.70
CA LEU A 15 2.82 0.97 -12.32
C LEU A 15 1.98 1.43 -11.12
N ILE A 16 0.70 1.07 -11.08
CA ILE A 16 -0.18 1.40 -9.96
C ILE A 16 0.25 0.62 -8.71
N ASP A 17 0.55 -0.67 -8.84
CA ASP A 17 1.05 -1.50 -7.74
C ASP A 17 2.39 -0.95 -7.19
N ALA A 18 3.28 -0.49 -8.08
CA ALA A 18 4.54 0.15 -7.70
C ALA A 18 4.30 1.48 -6.97
N ALA A 19 3.32 2.29 -7.40
CA ALA A 19 2.97 3.53 -6.73
C ALA A 19 2.41 3.27 -5.32
N VAL A 20 1.54 2.26 -5.16
CA VAL A 20 1.04 1.80 -3.85
C VAL A 20 2.21 1.35 -2.97
N PHE A 21 3.12 0.54 -3.50
CA PHE A 21 4.27 0.04 -2.75
C PHE A 21 5.20 1.17 -2.28
N ILE A 22 5.57 2.10 -3.17
CA ILE A 22 6.43 3.24 -2.83
C ILE A 22 5.76 4.13 -1.78
N GLY A 23 4.47 4.46 -1.98
CA GLY A 23 3.70 5.24 -1.02
C GLY A 23 3.62 4.56 0.35
N ALA A 24 3.36 3.24 0.37
CA ALA A 24 3.30 2.45 1.60
C ALA A 24 4.65 2.41 2.34
N VAL A 25 5.77 2.26 1.63
CA VAL A 25 7.11 2.26 2.24
C VAL A 25 7.41 3.62 2.88
N ILE A 26 7.13 4.72 2.19
CA ILE A 26 7.39 6.07 2.72
C ILE A 26 6.45 6.36 3.90
N ALA A 27 5.15 6.05 3.77
CA ALA A 27 4.19 6.22 4.87
C ALA A 27 4.55 5.37 6.09
N ALA A 28 5.05 4.13 5.89
CA ALA A 28 5.50 3.26 6.98
C ALA A 28 6.74 3.83 7.68
N ILE A 29 7.77 4.26 6.94
CA ILE A 29 9.00 4.84 7.52
C ILE A 29 8.66 6.09 8.33
N THR A 30 7.86 7.00 7.78
CA THR A 30 7.44 8.22 8.44
C THR A 30 6.50 7.96 9.62
N GLY A 31 5.62 6.97 9.51
CA GLY A 31 4.75 6.52 10.60
C GLY A 31 5.55 5.90 11.76
N ILE A 32 6.57 5.10 11.48
CA ILE A 32 7.49 4.54 12.49
C ILE A 32 8.26 5.69 13.17
N TYR A 33 8.71 6.71 12.42
CA TYR A 33 9.32 7.89 13.03
C TYR A 33 8.39 8.51 14.08
N PHE A 34 7.10 8.75 13.77
CA PHE A 34 6.13 9.32 14.70
C PHE A 34 5.69 8.37 15.82
N LEU A 35 5.83 7.06 15.65
CA LEU A 35 5.59 6.09 16.71
C LEU A 35 6.60 6.25 17.87
N PHE A 36 7.87 6.52 17.54
CA PHE A 36 8.93 6.72 18.53
C PHE A 36 9.12 8.18 18.93
N LEU A 37 8.79 9.12 18.05
CA LEU A 37 8.94 10.57 18.25
C LEU A 37 7.57 11.28 18.06
N PRO A 38 6.56 10.96 18.89
CA PRO A 38 5.22 11.49 18.71
C PRO A 38 5.16 13.01 18.80
N SER A 39 4.28 13.62 17.99
CA SER A 39 4.19 15.08 17.83
C SER A 39 3.49 15.81 18.99
N GLY A 40 2.83 15.07 19.86
CA GLY A 40 2.00 15.63 20.91
C GLY A 40 0.91 14.63 21.30
N GLY A 41 -0.16 15.12 21.88
CA GLY A 41 -1.21 14.29 22.42
C GLY A 41 -0.79 13.58 23.71
N TYR A 42 -1.44 12.47 24.05
CA TYR A 42 -1.17 11.76 25.29
C TYR A 42 0.24 11.12 25.33
N GLN A 43 0.84 10.87 24.18
CA GLN A 43 2.19 10.30 24.07
C GLN A 43 3.31 11.33 23.98
N GLY A 44 3.00 12.58 23.61
CA GLY A 44 4.00 13.61 23.28
C GLY A 44 4.38 14.56 24.41
N GLY A 45 3.55 14.71 25.43
CA GLY A 45 3.63 15.83 26.37
C GLY A 45 4.93 15.89 27.21
N ARG A 46 5.66 14.79 27.39
CA ARG A 46 6.93 14.70 28.13
C ARG A 46 7.93 13.76 27.47
N ASN A 47 7.86 13.62 26.17
CA ASN A 47 8.81 12.77 25.47
C ASN A 47 10.17 13.46 25.36
N PRO A 48 11.25 12.95 26.00
CA PRO A 48 12.58 13.55 25.92
C PRO A 48 13.15 13.56 24.48
N MET A 49 12.61 12.75 23.58
CA MET A 49 13.00 12.71 22.17
C MET A 49 12.28 13.76 21.31
N TYR A 50 11.39 14.58 21.88
CA TYR A 50 10.59 15.53 21.11
C TYR A 50 11.43 16.54 20.31
N GLY A 51 12.54 17.02 20.86
CA GLY A 51 13.46 17.99 20.22
C GLY A 51 14.56 17.34 19.37
N VAL A 52 14.59 16.01 19.26
CA VAL A 52 15.66 15.30 18.52
C VAL A 52 15.38 15.38 17.02
N THR A 53 16.37 15.91 16.28
CA THR A 53 16.35 15.93 14.81
C THR A 53 17.03 14.68 14.27
N ILE A 54 16.31 13.88 13.46
CA ILE A 54 16.83 12.70 12.78
C ILE A 54 16.66 12.92 11.29
N LEU A 55 17.75 13.06 10.55
CA LEU A 55 17.84 13.33 9.10
C LEU A 55 17.18 14.66 8.70
N PHE A 56 15.93 14.85 9.02
CA PHE A 56 15.12 16.04 8.72
C PHE A 56 14.53 16.62 9.99
N ASP A 57 14.11 17.88 9.93
CA ASP A 57 13.29 18.48 10.98
C ASP A 57 11.91 17.82 11.04
N ARG A 58 11.22 18.03 12.16
CA ARG A 58 9.93 17.43 12.41
C ARG A 58 8.85 17.84 11.40
N HIS A 59 8.88 19.09 10.96
CA HIS A 59 7.92 19.62 9.98
C HIS A 59 8.09 18.93 8.62
N THR A 60 9.32 18.66 8.21
CA THR A 60 9.60 17.89 6.99
C THR A 60 9.08 16.45 7.10
N TRP A 61 9.27 15.78 8.25
CA TRP A 61 8.70 14.45 8.49
C TRP A 61 7.18 14.45 8.44
N ASP A 62 6.51 15.46 9.01
CA ASP A 62 5.05 15.62 8.99
C ASP A 62 4.54 15.80 7.57
N ASN A 63 5.16 16.68 6.80
CA ASN A 63 4.82 16.89 5.39
C ASN A 63 5.00 15.62 4.56
N LEU A 64 6.10 14.90 4.74
CA LEU A 64 6.34 13.64 4.04
C LEU A 64 5.26 12.61 4.40
N HIS A 65 4.95 12.45 5.69
CA HIS A 65 3.92 11.52 6.14
C HIS A 65 2.56 11.87 5.52
N THR A 66 2.14 13.12 5.64
CA THR A 66 0.84 13.58 5.16
C THR A 66 0.70 13.41 3.66
N TRP A 67 1.61 13.97 2.86
CA TRP A 67 1.44 14.00 1.42
C TRP A 67 1.66 12.63 0.76
N PHE A 68 2.61 11.84 1.23
CA PHE A 68 2.78 10.48 0.71
C PHE A 68 1.64 9.55 1.15
N SER A 69 1.03 9.77 2.32
CA SER A 69 -0.17 9.05 2.72
C SER A 69 -1.38 9.42 1.85
N VAL A 70 -1.57 10.70 1.52
CA VAL A 70 -2.62 11.13 0.57
C VAL A 70 -2.41 10.52 -0.80
N LEU A 71 -1.18 10.57 -1.33
CA LEU A 71 -0.85 9.94 -2.61
C LEU A 71 -1.10 8.42 -2.57
N MET A 72 -0.73 7.76 -1.48
CA MET A 72 -1.00 6.34 -1.26
C MET A 72 -2.50 6.04 -1.25
N ILE A 73 -3.32 6.85 -0.56
CA ILE A 73 -4.78 6.69 -0.54
C ILE A 73 -5.35 6.72 -1.96
N VAL A 74 -4.94 7.71 -2.78
CA VAL A 74 -5.38 7.81 -4.17
C VAL A 74 -4.94 6.57 -4.98
N ALA A 75 -3.67 6.17 -4.84
CA ALA A 75 -3.15 4.99 -5.53
C ALA A 75 -3.89 3.71 -5.12
N VAL A 76 -4.21 3.53 -3.84
CA VAL A 76 -4.98 2.38 -3.33
C VAL A 76 -6.41 2.39 -3.87
N ILE A 77 -7.08 3.54 -3.94
CA ILE A 77 -8.42 3.63 -4.55
C ILE A 77 -8.39 3.14 -6.01
N VAL A 78 -7.42 3.61 -6.79
CA VAL A 78 -7.23 3.17 -8.18
C VAL A 78 -6.90 1.67 -8.25
N HIS A 79 -6.00 1.19 -7.37
CA HIS A 79 -5.65 -0.23 -7.27
C HIS A 79 -6.89 -1.11 -7.00
N PHE A 80 -7.73 -0.74 -6.03
CA PHE A 80 -8.98 -1.45 -5.77
C PHE A 80 -9.94 -1.40 -6.95
N ALA A 81 -10.05 -0.26 -7.63
CA ALA A 81 -10.93 -0.12 -8.79
C ALA A 81 -10.55 -1.07 -9.93
N ILE A 82 -9.25 -1.17 -10.26
CA ILE A 82 -8.78 -2.08 -11.33
C ILE A 82 -8.88 -3.56 -10.94
N HIS A 83 -8.77 -3.89 -9.64
CA HIS A 83 -8.84 -5.26 -9.13
C HIS A 83 -10.21 -5.65 -8.57
N TRP A 84 -11.23 -4.79 -8.73
CA TRP A 84 -12.57 -4.98 -8.13
C TRP A 84 -13.22 -6.31 -8.46
N ASN A 85 -13.09 -6.79 -9.70
CA ASN A 85 -13.63 -8.08 -10.10
C ASN A 85 -12.96 -9.26 -9.39
N TRP A 86 -11.66 -9.16 -9.13
CA TRP A 86 -10.94 -10.15 -8.34
C TRP A 86 -11.43 -10.15 -6.88
N VAL A 87 -11.58 -8.96 -6.27
CA VAL A 87 -12.10 -8.80 -4.89
C VAL A 87 -13.47 -9.45 -4.75
N LYS A 88 -14.41 -9.15 -5.69
CA LYS A 88 -15.75 -9.79 -5.69
C LYS A 88 -15.67 -11.29 -5.84
N GLY A 89 -14.79 -11.80 -6.69
CA GLY A 89 -14.58 -13.24 -6.89
C GLY A 89 -14.07 -13.93 -5.64
N MET A 90 -13.12 -13.33 -4.95
CA MET A 90 -12.55 -13.86 -3.70
C MET A 90 -13.58 -13.83 -2.56
N ALA A 91 -14.33 -12.74 -2.40
CA ALA A 91 -15.40 -12.63 -1.42
C ALA A 91 -16.48 -13.71 -1.63
N LYS A 92 -16.91 -13.94 -2.88
CA LYS A 92 -17.86 -15.02 -3.21
C LYS A 92 -17.30 -16.40 -2.85
N ARG A 93 -16.03 -16.68 -3.13
CA ARG A 93 -15.37 -17.94 -2.76
C ARG A 93 -15.35 -18.15 -1.25
N MET A 94 -14.99 -17.10 -0.51
CA MET A 94 -14.94 -17.14 0.95
C MET A 94 -16.32 -17.45 1.55
N VAL A 95 -17.37 -16.74 1.12
CA VAL A 95 -18.75 -16.98 1.57
C VAL A 95 -19.19 -18.41 1.25
N LYS A 96 -18.95 -18.91 0.02
CA LYS A 96 -19.27 -20.29 -0.35
C LYS A 96 -18.52 -21.32 0.49
N SER A 97 -17.25 -21.08 0.81
CA SER A 97 -16.44 -21.95 1.66
C SER A 97 -16.97 -22.02 3.09
N ILE A 98 -17.38 -20.88 3.68
CA ILE A 98 -17.93 -20.80 5.03
C ILE A 98 -19.33 -21.41 5.10
N THR A 99 -20.17 -21.19 4.09
CA THR A 99 -21.55 -21.70 4.05
C THR A 99 -21.67 -23.16 3.59
N GLY A 100 -20.56 -23.83 3.32
CA GLY A 100 -20.53 -25.22 2.86
C GLY A 100 -21.07 -25.43 1.44
N LYS A 101 -21.35 -24.35 0.69
CA LYS A 101 -21.91 -24.38 -0.67
C LYS A 101 -20.83 -24.44 -1.78
N GLY A 102 -19.56 -24.64 -1.44
CA GLY A 102 -18.45 -24.68 -2.38
C GLY A 102 -17.26 -25.48 -1.90
N VAL A 103 -16.17 -25.49 -2.70
CA VAL A 103 -14.91 -26.13 -2.33
C VAL A 103 -14.34 -25.43 -1.10
N ARG A 104 -14.07 -26.21 -0.07
CA ARG A 104 -13.47 -25.71 1.19
C ARG A 104 -12.07 -25.14 0.92
N MET A 105 -11.82 -23.91 1.35
CA MET A 105 -10.48 -23.31 1.24
C MET A 105 -9.51 -24.05 2.15
N ASN A 106 -8.29 -24.28 1.66
CA ASN A 106 -7.22 -24.83 2.45
C ASN A 106 -6.69 -23.78 3.47
N ARG A 107 -5.94 -24.25 4.48
CA ARG A 107 -5.42 -23.38 5.55
C ARG A 107 -4.57 -22.21 5.01
N TYR A 108 -3.78 -22.46 3.96
CA TYR A 108 -2.96 -21.42 3.32
C TYR A 108 -3.80 -20.34 2.64
N GLY A 109 -4.85 -20.74 1.93
CA GLY A 109 -5.79 -19.78 1.31
C GLY A 109 -6.55 -18.95 2.35
N ILE A 110 -6.96 -19.54 3.48
CA ILE A 110 -7.59 -18.81 4.58
C ILE A 110 -6.60 -17.80 5.18
N PHE A 111 -5.35 -18.22 5.42
CA PHE A 111 -4.31 -17.34 5.94
C PHE A 111 -4.05 -16.14 5.02
N ASN A 112 -3.93 -16.36 3.70
CA ASN A 112 -3.74 -15.26 2.74
C ASN A 112 -4.90 -14.26 2.79
N VAL A 113 -6.14 -14.74 2.77
CA VAL A 113 -7.33 -13.87 2.87
C VAL A 113 -7.37 -13.12 4.19
N ALA A 114 -6.96 -13.74 5.30
CA ALA A 114 -6.88 -13.07 6.59
C ALA A 114 -5.85 -11.93 6.60
N ILE A 115 -4.67 -12.15 5.99
CA ILE A 115 -3.64 -11.11 5.84
C ILE A 115 -4.14 -9.99 4.91
N ASP A 116 -4.77 -10.32 3.78
CA ASP A 116 -5.35 -9.33 2.86
C ASP A 116 -6.42 -8.48 3.56
N ALA A 117 -7.28 -9.12 4.38
CA ALA A 117 -8.28 -8.42 5.16
C ALA A 117 -7.66 -7.53 6.23
N ALA A 118 -6.60 -7.98 6.91
CA ALA A 118 -5.88 -7.19 7.91
C ALA A 118 -5.23 -5.94 7.27
N VAL A 119 -4.62 -6.08 6.09
CA VAL A 119 -4.09 -4.93 5.31
C VAL A 119 -5.22 -3.97 4.95
N ALA A 120 -6.33 -4.47 4.39
CA ALA A 120 -7.43 -3.64 3.91
C ALA A 120 -8.13 -2.89 5.06
N ILE A 121 -8.42 -3.57 6.18
CA ILE A 121 -9.07 -2.97 7.35
C ILE A 121 -8.11 -1.98 8.02
N GLY A 122 -6.86 -2.36 8.24
CA GLY A 122 -5.84 -1.48 8.81
C GLY A 122 -5.64 -0.22 7.97
N PHE A 123 -5.55 -0.37 6.66
CA PHE A 123 -5.48 0.77 5.74
C PHE A 123 -6.72 1.68 5.83
N LEU A 124 -7.92 1.11 5.82
CA LEU A 124 -9.15 1.88 5.87
C LEU A 124 -9.24 2.72 7.16
N LEU A 125 -8.94 2.11 8.31
CA LEU A 125 -8.95 2.80 9.59
C LEU A 125 -7.85 3.88 9.68
N ALA A 126 -6.63 3.58 9.21
CA ALA A 126 -5.53 4.54 9.17
C ALA A 126 -5.84 5.70 8.21
N ALA A 127 -6.44 5.43 7.04
CA ALA A 127 -6.80 6.46 6.07
C ALA A 127 -7.92 7.37 6.59
N ILE A 128 -8.99 6.81 7.16
CA ILE A 128 -10.10 7.61 7.73
C ILE A 128 -9.59 8.50 8.87
N SER A 129 -8.82 7.95 9.79
CA SER A 129 -8.27 8.70 10.92
C SER A 129 -7.20 9.71 10.47
N GLY A 130 -6.40 9.41 9.47
CA GLY A 130 -5.45 10.34 8.87
C GLY A 130 -6.14 11.52 8.20
N VAL A 131 -7.20 11.28 7.43
CA VAL A 131 -8.04 12.33 6.83
C VAL A 131 -8.70 13.18 7.92
N TYR A 132 -9.18 12.56 9.00
CA TYR A 132 -9.68 13.33 10.15
C TYR A 132 -8.63 14.32 10.66
N PHE A 133 -7.37 13.92 10.86
CA PHE A 133 -6.30 14.79 11.35
C PHE A 133 -5.93 15.93 10.38
N MET A 134 -6.14 15.77 9.09
CA MET A 134 -5.92 16.84 8.11
C MET A 134 -6.91 18.01 8.31
N PHE A 135 -8.13 17.73 8.79
CA PHE A 135 -9.18 18.72 8.99
C PHE A 135 -9.41 19.10 10.46
N ALA A 136 -8.97 18.26 11.39
CA ALA A 136 -9.01 18.56 12.81
C ALA A 136 -7.93 19.59 13.15
N GLY A 137 -8.36 20.79 13.59
CA GLY A 137 -7.45 21.87 13.99
C GLY A 137 -6.46 21.44 15.08
N THR A 138 -5.36 22.19 15.21
CA THR A 138 -4.34 22.00 16.24
C THR A 138 -4.69 22.80 17.49
N GLY A 139 -4.78 22.16 18.67
CA GLY A 139 -4.97 22.81 19.96
C GLY A 139 -6.20 22.33 20.74
N ARG A 140 -6.25 22.70 22.02
CA ARG A 140 -7.34 22.29 22.96
C ARG A 140 -8.74 22.77 22.56
N ALA A 141 -8.84 23.86 21.81
CA ALA A 141 -10.10 24.39 21.31
C ALA A 141 -10.67 23.62 20.10
N ALA A 142 -9.88 22.73 19.53
CA ALA A 142 -10.22 21.99 18.32
C ALA A 142 -10.58 20.54 18.65
N ASP A 143 -11.46 20.35 19.63
CA ASP A 143 -12.03 19.02 19.93
C ASP A 143 -13.54 19.01 19.57
N PRO A 144 -13.90 19.14 18.30
CA PRO A 144 -15.24 18.75 17.88
C PRO A 144 -15.26 17.22 18.01
N LEU A 145 -16.13 16.74 18.88
CA LEU A 145 -16.49 15.33 18.97
C LEU A 145 -17.08 14.87 17.63
N PHE A 146 -16.21 14.58 16.66
CA PHE A 146 -16.62 13.90 15.45
C PHE A 146 -16.52 12.41 15.72
N ILE A 147 -17.62 11.79 16.20
CA ILE A 147 -17.79 10.39 16.57
C ILE A 147 -16.93 10.00 17.79
N PHE A 148 -15.63 10.31 17.81
CA PHE A 148 -14.68 9.95 18.86
C PHE A 148 -13.86 11.16 19.31
N SER A 149 -13.29 11.08 20.51
CA SER A 149 -12.31 12.07 20.98
C SER A 149 -11.06 12.06 20.12
N ARG A 150 -10.30 13.17 20.10
CA ARG A 150 -9.02 13.25 19.39
C ARG A 150 -8.06 12.16 19.82
N THR A 151 -8.00 11.86 21.12
CA THR A 151 -7.16 10.77 21.65
C THR A 151 -7.58 9.40 21.12
N THR A 152 -8.88 9.15 20.99
CA THR A 152 -9.38 7.90 20.40
C THR A 152 -9.01 7.80 18.92
N TRP A 153 -9.13 8.89 18.16
CA TRP A 153 -8.68 8.94 16.78
C TRP A 153 -7.18 8.68 16.62
N ASP A 154 -6.36 9.23 17.55
CA ASP A 154 -4.92 9.02 17.57
C ASP A 154 -4.58 7.54 17.82
N LEU A 155 -5.25 6.90 18.77
CA LEU A 155 -5.12 5.46 19.03
C LEU A 155 -5.52 4.61 17.82
N ILE A 156 -6.65 4.95 17.17
CA ILE A 156 -7.11 4.25 15.97
C ILE A 156 -6.06 4.38 14.86
N HIS A 157 -5.56 5.60 14.61
CA HIS A 157 -4.57 5.85 13.57
C HIS A 157 -3.28 5.08 13.81
N THR A 158 -2.72 5.22 15.00
CA THR A 158 -1.44 4.60 15.38
C THR A 158 -1.53 3.08 15.31
N TRP A 159 -2.49 2.46 15.97
CA TRP A 159 -2.56 1.01 16.04
C TRP A 159 -3.04 0.35 14.75
N SER A 160 -3.94 0.97 14.02
CA SER A 160 -4.30 0.48 12.69
C SER A 160 -3.12 0.57 11.72
N GLY A 161 -2.31 1.63 11.81
CA GLY A 161 -1.06 1.77 11.06
C GLY A 161 -0.05 0.66 11.40
N VAL A 162 0.17 0.38 12.68
CA VAL A 162 1.07 -0.71 13.13
C VAL A 162 0.61 -2.07 12.59
N VAL A 163 -0.68 -2.39 12.76
CA VAL A 163 -1.25 -3.66 12.26
C VAL A 163 -1.13 -3.74 10.74
N MET A 164 -1.43 -2.64 10.04
CA MET A 164 -1.33 -2.56 8.58
C MET A 164 0.11 -2.81 8.11
N ILE A 165 1.12 -2.18 8.74
CA ILE A 165 2.53 -2.35 8.36
C ILE A 165 2.95 -3.81 8.53
N ILE A 166 2.64 -4.44 9.68
CA ILE A 166 2.99 -5.84 9.93
C ILE A 166 2.31 -6.76 8.90
N ALA A 167 1.01 -6.56 8.68
CA ALA A 167 0.26 -7.36 7.71
C ALA A 167 0.76 -7.13 6.27
N ALA A 168 1.11 -5.89 5.89
CA ALA A 168 1.66 -5.58 4.57
C ALA A 168 3.02 -6.22 4.33
N VAL A 169 3.91 -6.28 5.33
CA VAL A 169 5.20 -6.98 5.23
C VAL A 169 4.97 -8.48 4.98
N ILE A 170 4.05 -9.10 5.73
CA ILE A 170 3.70 -10.52 5.54
C ILE A 170 3.08 -10.74 4.16
N HIS A 171 2.12 -9.91 3.75
CA HIS A 171 1.49 -9.95 2.43
C HIS A 171 2.54 -9.89 1.31
N PHE A 172 3.46 -8.92 1.39
CA PHE A 172 4.52 -8.76 0.41
C PHE A 172 5.47 -9.98 0.38
N ALA A 173 5.83 -10.53 1.54
CA ALA A 173 6.66 -11.73 1.63
C ALA A 173 5.99 -12.95 0.98
N ILE A 174 4.69 -13.14 1.20
CA ILE A 174 3.92 -14.23 0.57
C ILE A 174 3.94 -14.09 -0.97
N HIS A 175 3.79 -12.88 -1.48
CA HIS A 175 3.68 -12.60 -2.91
C HIS A 175 5.03 -12.27 -3.60
N TRP A 176 6.15 -12.31 -2.86
CA TRP A 176 7.49 -11.92 -3.35
C TRP A 176 7.89 -12.55 -4.68
N ARG A 177 7.68 -13.87 -4.81
CA ARG A 177 8.02 -14.58 -6.04
C ARG A 177 7.22 -14.12 -7.27
N TRP A 178 5.98 -13.72 -7.06
CA TRP A 178 5.14 -13.17 -8.12
C TRP A 178 5.61 -11.75 -8.48
N VAL A 179 5.83 -10.89 -7.47
CA VAL A 179 6.31 -9.52 -7.65
C VAL A 179 7.61 -9.49 -8.46
N THR A 180 8.61 -10.28 -8.07
CA THR A 180 9.91 -10.33 -8.77
C THR A 180 9.77 -10.81 -10.22
N LYS A 181 8.93 -11.80 -10.49
CA LYS A 181 8.69 -12.32 -11.86
C LYS A 181 8.00 -11.28 -12.75
N VAL A 182 7.00 -10.55 -12.23
CA VAL A 182 6.29 -9.52 -13.01
C VAL A 182 7.20 -8.32 -13.25
N THR A 183 7.89 -7.86 -12.21
CA THR A 183 8.85 -6.75 -12.29
C THR A 183 9.95 -7.02 -13.31
N ALA A 184 10.54 -8.21 -13.31
CA ALA A 184 11.58 -8.62 -14.28
C ALA A 184 11.07 -8.61 -15.74
N LYS A 185 9.77 -8.77 -15.97
CA LYS A 185 9.16 -8.67 -17.30
C LYS A 185 8.82 -7.22 -17.70
N VAL A 186 8.37 -6.41 -16.74
CA VAL A 186 7.87 -5.06 -17.02
C VAL A 186 9.01 -4.04 -17.12
N LEU A 187 10.00 -4.08 -16.23
CA LEU A 187 11.12 -3.11 -16.21
C LEU A 187 11.83 -2.94 -17.55
N PRO A 188 12.17 -4.01 -18.30
CA PRO A 188 12.79 -3.85 -19.62
C PRO A 188 11.88 -3.18 -20.65
N SER A 189 10.55 -3.31 -20.48
CA SER A 189 9.57 -2.70 -21.41
C SER A 189 9.36 -1.21 -21.18
N LEU A 190 9.85 -0.66 -20.06
CA LEU A 190 9.78 0.77 -19.72
C LEU A 190 10.97 1.58 -20.27
N LYS A 191 12.03 0.92 -20.75
CA LYS A 191 13.21 1.63 -21.32
C LYS A 191 12.87 2.13 -22.71
N PRO A 192 12.84 3.46 -22.95
CA PRO A 192 12.68 4.00 -24.29
C PRO A 192 13.94 3.66 -25.11
N GLY A 193 13.80 2.94 -26.20
CA GLY A 193 14.88 2.80 -27.18
C GLY A 193 15.42 1.41 -27.50
N LEU A 194 15.01 0.33 -26.84
CA LEU A 194 15.28 -1.00 -27.40
C LEU A 194 14.18 -1.37 -28.41
N LYS A 195 14.29 -0.82 -29.62
CA LYS A 195 13.64 -1.46 -30.77
C LYS A 195 14.13 -2.92 -30.83
N PRO A 196 13.23 -3.92 -31.05
CA PRO A 196 13.70 -5.23 -31.40
C PRO A 196 14.60 -5.05 -32.63
N THR A 197 15.86 -5.41 -32.54
CA THR A 197 16.74 -5.55 -33.69
C THR A 197 16.03 -6.51 -34.63
N GLY A 198 15.50 -5.91 -35.71
CA GLY A 198 14.81 -6.65 -36.76
C GLY A 198 15.71 -7.79 -37.25
N GLY A 199 15.13 -8.96 -37.34
CA GLY A 199 15.76 -10.07 -38.00
C GLY A 199 16.18 -9.62 -39.40
N THR A 200 17.45 -9.76 -39.70
CA THR A 200 17.98 -9.74 -41.06
C THR A 200 17.11 -10.64 -41.91
N THR A 201 16.35 -10.06 -42.81
CA THR A 201 15.79 -10.75 -43.97
C THR A 201 16.97 -11.31 -44.72
N VAL A 202 17.17 -12.61 -44.59
CA VAL A 202 18.04 -13.38 -45.51
C VAL A 202 17.31 -13.34 -46.84
N GLU A 203 17.75 -12.44 -47.71
CA GLU A 203 17.43 -12.40 -49.12
C GLU A 203 17.92 -13.71 -49.73
N ARG A 204 17.01 -14.63 -50.02
CA ARG A 204 17.32 -15.80 -50.86
C ARG A 204 17.54 -15.26 -52.25
N ALA A 205 18.83 -15.06 -52.62
CA ALA A 205 19.24 -14.95 -54.00
C ALA A 205 18.85 -16.26 -54.69
N GLY A 206 17.98 -16.17 -55.67
CA GLY A 206 17.62 -17.25 -56.56
C GLY A 206 18.74 -17.56 -57.54
N ALA A 207 18.92 -18.82 -57.83
CA ALA A 207 19.40 -19.36 -59.11
C ALA A 207 18.64 -20.66 -59.38
#